data_4f429a2c95e752952c50cfbd5c716c61
#
_entry.id   4f429a2c95e752952c50cfbd5c716c61
#
_cell.length_a   1.000
_cell.length_b   1.000
_cell.length_c   1.000
_cell.angle_alpha   90.00
_cell.angle_beta   90.00
_cell.angle_gamma   90.00
#
_symmetry.space_group_name_H-M   'P 1'
#
loop_
_entity.id
_entity.type
_entity.pdbx_description
1 polymer ?
#
loop_
_entity_poly.entity_id
_entity_poly.type
_entity_poly.pdbx_seq_one_letter_code
_entity_poly.pdbx_strand_id
1 'polypeptide(L)'
;RHGSRTHDSKSMVPNLYKLMNKADSLNLLTREGKLLRNQIDTIYHLMNHRWGDLTPLGARQHRDMARRMYHRFRPAFTPQDGKVTLVAQSTTVPRSMASMAAFVAEMKGYTPTAEFSMDPSNGYDNTLRFFKGKEYQQYLSKGSWKKILRAYQEKHTPTRLIDRIFKKGWEQIIPDPITFMTHLYALTIILPNTDYDISLYPWFTEEEKFDLWSVNNLSQYLRKTNSIPGKGLPVAIAKPLLKDMLATSQAAIDGNGVEANLRFAHGENTIPVRH
;
A
#
# COMPACT_ATOMS: atom_id res chain seq x y z
N ARG A 1 -2.00 -6.56 7.07
CA ARG A 1 -1.46 -5.41 6.30
C ARG A 1 -1.57 -4.15 7.15
N HIS A 2 -0.59 -3.23 7.08
CA HIS A 2 -0.70 -1.90 7.69
C HIS A 2 -1.94 -1.13 7.16
N GLY A 3 -2.42 -0.15 7.90
CA GLY A 3 -3.54 0.72 7.53
C GLY A 3 -3.24 1.68 6.39
N SER A 4 -4.20 2.53 6.08
CA SER A 4 -4.05 3.61 5.10
C SER A 4 -2.83 4.48 5.40
N ARG A 5 -2.15 4.94 4.36
CA ARG A 5 -0.89 5.67 4.45
C ARG A 5 -0.79 6.76 3.39
N THR A 6 0.12 7.68 3.56
CA THR A 6 0.55 8.61 2.51
C THR A 6 1.33 7.87 1.41
N HIS A 7 1.59 8.51 0.29
CA HIS A 7 2.40 7.91 -0.78
C HIS A 7 3.81 7.59 -0.27
N ASP A 8 4.36 6.41 -0.62
CA ASP A 8 5.65 5.96 -0.11
C ASP A 8 6.85 6.33 -0.99
N SER A 9 6.60 6.79 -2.22
CA SER A 9 7.69 7.23 -3.10
C SER A 9 8.19 8.62 -2.70
N LYS A 10 9.45 8.67 -2.30
CA LYS A 10 10.17 9.91 -2.00
C LYS A 10 10.53 10.73 -3.25
N SER A 11 10.24 10.24 -4.45
CA SER A 11 10.57 10.89 -5.72
C SER A 11 9.36 11.20 -6.58
N MET A 12 8.36 10.33 -6.64
CA MET A 12 7.23 10.47 -7.58
C MET A 12 6.45 11.77 -7.36
N VAL A 13 5.98 12.02 -6.14
CA VAL A 13 5.21 13.24 -5.83
C VAL A 13 6.09 14.49 -5.93
N PRO A 14 7.33 14.52 -5.40
CA PRO A 14 8.26 15.63 -5.63
C PRO A 14 8.57 15.88 -7.11
N ASN A 15 8.67 14.85 -7.94
CA ASN A 15 8.93 15.01 -9.36
C ASN A 15 7.71 15.59 -10.10
N LEU A 16 6.48 15.15 -9.77
CA LEU A 16 5.25 15.78 -10.30
C LEU A 16 5.19 17.27 -9.91
N TYR A 17 5.43 17.58 -8.65
CA TYR A 17 5.48 18.94 -8.14
C TYR A 17 6.50 19.82 -8.91
N LYS A 18 7.74 19.34 -9.04
CA LYS A 18 8.81 20.05 -9.78
C LYS A 18 8.45 20.22 -11.26
N LEU A 19 7.89 19.19 -11.89
CA LEU A 19 7.47 19.23 -13.28
C LEU A 19 6.39 20.29 -13.52
N MET A 20 5.35 20.31 -12.68
CA MET A 20 4.26 21.26 -12.81
C MET A 20 4.72 22.71 -12.57
N ASN A 21 5.62 22.94 -11.62
CA ASN A 21 6.21 24.27 -11.39
C ASN A 21 7.12 24.70 -12.55
N LYS A 22 7.91 23.78 -13.12
CA LYS A 22 8.71 24.06 -14.32
C LYS A 22 7.82 24.39 -15.51
N ALA A 23 6.71 23.65 -15.69
CA ALA A 23 5.75 23.96 -16.75
C ALA A 23 5.13 25.35 -16.61
N ASP A 24 4.81 25.78 -15.39
CA ASP A 24 4.28 27.11 -15.11
C ASP A 24 5.32 28.20 -15.41
N SER A 25 6.56 28.03 -14.96
CA SER A 25 7.66 28.98 -15.23
C SER A 25 7.96 29.15 -16.72
N LEU A 26 7.73 28.12 -17.52
CA LEU A 26 7.88 28.16 -18.98
C LEU A 26 6.59 28.60 -19.71
N ASN A 27 5.55 29.00 -18.95
CA ASN A 27 4.24 29.38 -19.49
C ASN A 27 3.57 28.27 -20.34
N LEU A 28 3.85 27.02 -20.02
CA LEU A 28 3.31 25.84 -20.72
C LEU A 28 2.00 25.32 -20.11
N LEU A 29 1.50 25.90 -19.02
CA LEU A 29 0.23 25.50 -18.41
C LEU A 29 -0.94 26.29 -19.02
N THR A 30 -2.05 25.57 -19.25
CA THR A 30 -3.36 26.18 -19.49
C THR A 30 -3.91 26.75 -18.18
N ARG A 31 -5.09 27.41 -18.23
CA ARG A 31 -5.80 27.82 -17.00
C ARG A 31 -6.08 26.60 -16.10
N GLU A 32 -6.53 25.51 -16.67
CA GLU A 32 -6.81 24.25 -15.94
C GLU A 32 -5.52 23.61 -15.41
N GLY A 33 -4.44 23.66 -16.20
CA GLY A 33 -3.13 23.18 -15.76
C GLY A 33 -2.63 23.92 -14.52
N LYS A 34 -2.89 25.23 -14.41
CA LYS A 34 -2.56 26.01 -13.19
C LYS A 34 -3.39 25.58 -11.98
N LEU A 35 -4.68 25.23 -12.19
CA LEU A 35 -5.51 24.68 -11.10
C LEU A 35 -4.97 23.35 -10.60
N LEU A 36 -4.65 22.42 -11.51
CA LEU A 36 -4.04 21.13 -11.16
C LEU A 36 -2.69 21.32 -10.46
N ARG A 37 -1.85 22.24 -10.95
CA ARG A 37 -0.56 22.57 -10.33
C ARG A 37 -0.76 23.03 -8.87
N ASN A 38 -1.72 23.90 -8.59
CA ASN A 38 -2.01 24.36 -7.23
C ASN A 38 -2.47 23.21 -6.31
N GLN A 39 -3.27 22.28 -6.83
CA GLN A 39 -3.65 21.07 -6.07
C GLN A 39 -2.44 20.18 -5.78
N ILE A 40 -1.57 19.94 -6.77
CA ILE A 40 -0.34 19.14 -6.61
C ILE A 40 0.62 19.82 -5.62
N ASP A 41 0.73 21.15 -5.67
CA ASP A 41 1.50 21.95 -4.72
C ASP A 41 1.02 21.73 -3.28
N THR A 42 -0.27 21.87 -3.05
CA THR A 42 -0.89 21.63 -1.73
C THR A 42 -0.65 20.20 -1.26
N ILE A 43 -0.87 19.21 -2.13
CA ILE A 43 -0.66 17.79 -1.80
C ILE A 43 0.82 17.52 -1.46
N TYR A 44 1.75 18.10 -2.23
CA TYR A 44 3.18 17.97 -1.96
C TYR A 44 3.53 18.48 -0.55
N HIS A 45 3.08 19.68 -0.17
CA HIS A 45 3.36 20.23 1.15
C HIS A 45 2.71 19.45 2.29
N LEU A 46 1.51 18.90 2.09
CA LEU A 46 0.84 18.03 3.07
C LEU A 46 1.55 16.68 3.27
N MET A 47 2.19 16.14 2.21
CA MET A 47 2.87 14.85 2.25
C MET A 47 4.37 14.94 2.49
N ASN A 48 4.97 16.12 2.33
CA ASN A 48 6.41 16.29 2.46
C ASN A 48 6.89 15.88 3.86
N HIS A 49 8.00 15.14 3.92
CA HIS A 49 8.54 14.50 5.12
C HIS A 49 7.66 13.41 5.76
N ARG A 50 6.53 13.04 5.13
CA ARG A 50 5.60 12.02 5.62
C ARG A 50 5.45 10.84 4.64
N TRP A 51 6.49 10.55 3.88
CA TRP A 51 6.44 9.51 2.84
C TRP A 51 6.25 8.11 3.40
N GLY A 52 5.09 7.53 3.13
CA GLY A 52 4.72 6.19 3.58
C GLY A 52 4.29 6.10 5.05
N ASP A 53 4.03 7.23 5.71
CA ASP A 53 3.52 7.26 7.08
C ASP A 53 2.08 6.77 7.15
N LEU A 54 1.77 6.05 8.23
CA LEU A 54 0.38 5.72 8.57
C LEU A 54 -0.42 7.01 8.75
N THR A 55 -1.60 7.07 8.12
CA THR A 55 -2.51 8.21 8.30
C THR A 55 -3.38 8.03 9.54
N PRO A 56 -4.01 9.11 10.06
CA PRO A 56 -5.04 9.00 11.11
C PRO A 56 -6.17 8.04 10.70
N LEU A 57 -6.59 8.05 9.43
CA LEU A 57 -7.53 7.08 8.88
C LEU A 57 -6.99 5.65 9.02
N GLY A 58 -5.71 5.40 8.71
CA GLY A 58 -5.09 4.09 8.86
C GLY A 58 -5.08 3.58 10.30
N ALA A 59 -4.85 4.48 11.26
CA ALA A 59 -4.93 4.15 12.68
C ALA A 59 -6.39 3.82 13.10
N ARG A 60 -7.38 4.60 12.65
CA ARG A 60 -8.81 4.29 12.88
C ARG A 60 -9.20 2.93 12.31
N GLN A 61 -8.76 2.61 11.10
CA GLN A 61 -9.01 1.29 10.48
C GLN A 61 -8.51 0.13 11.34
N HIS A 62 -7.35 0.27 11.98
CA HIS A 62 -6.81 -0.75 12.86
C HIS A 62 -7.57 -0.85 14.17
N ARG A 63 -8.01 0.25 14.76
CA ARG A 63 -8.92 0.23 15.90
C ARG A 63 -10.25 -0.46 15.56
N ASP A 64 -10.84 -0.12 14.42
CA ASP A 64 -12.07 -0.77 13.95
C ASP A 64 -11.91 -2.26 13.69
N MET A 65 -10.75 -2.70 13.20
CA MET A 65 -10.44 -4.13 13.05
C MET A 65 -10.35 -4.83 14.40
N ALA A 66 -9.70 -4.24 15.39
CA ALA A 66 -9.62 -4.78 16.74
C ALA A 66 -11.02 -4.96 17.35
N ARG A 67 -11.87 -3.92 17.26
CA ARG A 67 -13.26 -3.97 17.71
C ARG A 67 -14.04 -5.11 17.06
N ARG A 68 -13.99 -5.21 15.72
CA ARG A 68 -14.69 -6.27 14.98
C ARG A 68 -14.15 -7.65 15.32
N MET A 69 -12.84 -7.80 15.49
CA MET A 69 -12.21 -9.05 15.87
C MET A 69 -12.69 -9.51 17.24
N TYR A 70 -12.68 -8.63 18.24
CA TYR A 70 -13.19 -8.93 19.57
C TYR A 70 -14.65 -9.41 19.53
N HIS A 71 -15.54 -8.65 18.88
CA HIS A 71 -16.96 -9.01 18.84
C HIS A 71 -17.22 -10.31 18.08
N ARG A 72 -16.48 -10.58 17.00
CA ARG A 72 -16.65 -11.79 16.19
C ARG A 72 -16.12 -13.05 16.87
N PHE A 73 -15.04 -12.93 17.63
CA PHE A 73 -14.34 -14.05 18.27
C PHE A 73 -14.35 -13.93 19.79
N ARG A 74 -15.41 -13.34 20.34
CA ARG A 74 -15.54 -13.06 21.77
C ARG A 74 -15.18 -14.24 22.69
N PRO A 75 -15.58 -15.51 22.43
CA PRO A 75 -15.21 -16.63 23.26
C PRO A 75 -13.69 -16.82 23.43
N ALA A 76 -12.89 -16.53 22.41
CA ALA A 76 -11.43 -16.60 22.48
C ALA A 76 -10.82 -15.50 23.35
N PHE A 77 -11.53 -14.39 23.56
CA PHE A 77 -11.06 -13.25 24.37
C PHE A 77 -11.73 -13.16 25.75
N THR A 78 -12.59 -14.10 26.06
CA THR A 78 -13.28 -14.22 27.37
C THR A 78 -13.30 -15.69 27.84
N PRO A 79 -12.13 -16.36 27.95
CA PRO A 79 -12.08 -17.75 28.36
C PRO A 79 -12.51 -17.90 29.83
N GLN A 80 -12.94 -19.10 30.24
CA GLN A 80 -13.44 -19.39 31.58
C GLN A 80 -12.35 -19.25 32.67
N ASP A 81 -11.11 -19.57 32.33
CA ASP A 81 -9.94 -19.40 33.20
C ASP A 81 -9.46 -17.94 33.31
N GLY A 82 -10.05 -17.04 32.53
CA GLY A 82 -9.77 -15.61 32.55
C GLY A 82 -8.40 -15.20 31.97
N LYS A 83 -7.59 -16.16 31.53
CA LYS A 83 -6.25 -15.86 30.97
C LYS A 83 -6.31 -15.71 29.47
N VAL A 84 -5.91 -14.53 29.00
CA VAL A 84 -5.82 -14.21 27.55
C VAL A 84 -4.42 -13.69 27.23
N THR A 85 -3.76 -14.31 26.27
CA THR A 85 -2.45 -13.90 25.78
C THR A 85 -2.53 -13.58 24.28
N LEU A 86 -2.08 -12.38 23.89
CA LEU A 86 -2.00 -11.97 22.52
C LEU A 86 -0.55 -11.66 22.14
N VAL A 87 -0.08 -12.29 21.08
CA VAL A 87 1.25 -12.02 20.51
C VAL A 87 1.09 -11.22 19.24
N ALA A 88 1.65 -10.01 19.21
CA ALA A 88 1.61 -9.09 18.08
C ALA A 88 3.01 -8.89 17.51
N GLN A 89 3.24 -9.43 16.32
CA GLN A 89 4.50 -9.32 15.59
C GLN A 89 4.38 -8.29 14.47
N SER A 90 5.42 -7.49 14.26
CA SER A 90 5.45 -6.49 13.20
C SER A 90 6.80 -6.45 12.50
N THR A 91 6.81 -6.01 11.26
CA THR A 91 8.03 -5.50 10.64
C THR A 91 8.47 -4.23 11.33
N THR A 92 9.76 -3.88 11.23
CA THR A 92 10.31 -2.62 11.77
C THR A 92 9.94 -1.37 10.96
N VAL A 93 9.07 -1.49 9.96
CA VAL A 93 8.60 -0.34 9.17
C VAL A 93 7.61 0.49 10.01
N PRO A 94 7.83 1.80 10.18
CA PRO A 94 7.05 2.64 11.11
C PRO A 94 5.54 2.50 10.98
N ARG A 95 5.00 2.48 9.74
CA ARG A 95 3.55 2.33 9.53
C ARG A 95 2.99 0.97 10.01
N SER A 96 3.80 -0.10 9.95
CA SER A 96 3.37 -1.41 10.44
C SER A 96 3.37 -1.44 11.96
N MET A 97 4.40 -0.88 12.60
CA MET A 97 4.48 -0.73 14.06
C MET A 97 3.35 0.16 14.59
N ALA A 98 3.09 1.30 13.96
CA ALA A 98 1.99 2.19 14.34
C ALA A 98 0.60 1.53 14.15
N SER A 99 0.44 0.70 13.11
CA SER A 99 -0.79 -0.09 12.92
C SER A 99 -0.97 -1.14 14.02
N MET A 100 0.11 -1.82 14.41
CA MET A 100 0.12 -2.75 15.54
C MET A 100 -0.27 -2.04 16.83
N ALA A 101 0.37 -0.91 17.12
CA ALA A 101 0.08 -0.14 18.33
C ALA A 101 -1.38 0.33 18.39
N ALA A 102 -1.93 0.85 17.28
CA ALA A 102 -3.34 1.27 17.22
C ALA A 102 -4.32 0.11 17.46
N PHE A 103 -4.02 -1.07 16.89
CA PHE A 103 -4.83 -2.28 17.09
C PHE A 103 -4.78 -2.77 18.53
N VAL A 104 -3.57 -2.90 19.09
CA VAL A 104 -3.36 -3.43 20.45
C VAL A 104 -3.96 -2.49 21.50
N ALA A 105 -3.78 -1.17 21.35
CA ALA A 105 -4.37 -0.20 22.25
C ALA A 105 -5.90 -0.30 22.32
N GLU A 106 -6.56 -0.49 21.19
CA GLU A 106 -8.01 -0.68 21.12
C GLU A 106 -8.42 -2.03 21.72
N MET A 107 -7.73 -3.11 21.35
CA MET A 107 -8.03 -4.45 21.87
C MET A 107 -7.90 -4.50 23.40
N LYS A 108 -6.90 -3.81 23.97
CA LYS A 108 -6.71 -3.74 25.43
C LYS A 108 -7.90 -3.09 26.13
N GLY A 109 -8.64 -2.19 25.49
CA GLY A 109 -9.88 -1.63 26.02
C GLY A 109 -10.98 -2.67 26.24
N TYR A 110 -11.03 -3.70 25.39
CA TYR A 110 -11.99 -4.81 25.49
C TYR A 110 -11.50 -5.96 26.38
N THR A 111 -10.19 -6.12 26.52
CA THR A 111 -9.56 -7.21 27.28
C THR A 111 -8.51 -6.65 28.25
N PRO A 112 -8.90 -5.88 29.27
CA PRO A 112 -7.96 -5.14 30.13
C PRO A 112 -7.02 -6.06 30.94
N THR A 113 -7.42 -7.30 31.20
CA THR A 113 -6.63 -8.31 31.91
C THR A 113 -5.73 -9.15 31.01
N ALA A 114 -5.85 -9.00 29.69
CA ALA A 114 -5.05 -9.75 28.74
C ALA A 114 -3.57 -9.32 28.77
N GLU A 115 -2.70 -10.31 28.60
CA GLU A 115 -1.27 -10.10 28.39
C GLU A 115 -0.99 -9.83 26.92
N PHE A 116 -0.31 -8.72 26.62
CA PHE A 116 0.08 -8.35 25.27
C PHE A 116 1.60 -8.37 25.12
N SER A 117 2.09 -9.22 24.21
CA SER A 117 3.46 -9.14 23.71
C SER A 117 3.49 -8.41 22.38
N MET A 118 4.21 -7.28 22.31
CA MET A 118 4.42 -6.50 21.09
C MET A 118 5.88 -6.58 20.69
N ASP A 119 6.16 -7.24 19.56
CA ASP A 119 7.53 -7.47 19.09
C ASP A 119 7.71 -7.02 17.63
N PRO A 120 8.13 -5.76 17.41
CA PRO A 120 8.59 -5.30 16.09
C PRO A 120 10.06 -5.70 15.89
N SER A 121 10.33 -6.63 14.96
CA SER A 121 11.67 -7.16 14.78
C SER A 121 12.05 -7.43 13.33
N ASN A 122 13.32 -7.20 12.98
CA ASN A 122 13.92 -7.70 11.73
C ASN A 122 14.08 -9.23 11.73
N GLY A 123 14.00 -9.89 12.89
CA GLY A 123 13.95 -11.34 13.00
C GLY A 123 12.79 -11.96 12.23
N TYR A 124 11.73 -11.20 11.99
CA TYR A 124 10.56 -11.61 11.19
C TYR A 124 10.70 -11.32 9.69
N ASP A 125 11.86 -10.85 9.19
CA ASP A 125 12.02 -10.53 7.76
C ASP A 125 11.78 -11.76 6.87
N ASN A 126 12.10 -12.97 7.32
CA ASN A 126 11.83 -14.20 6.57
C ASN A 126 10.34 -14.50 6.42
N THR A 127 9.49 -14.13 7.37
CA THR A 127 8.04 -14.36 7.34
C THR A 127 7.24 -13.12 6.93
N LEU A 128 7.62 -11.94 7.42
CA LEU A 128 6.85 -10.70 7.21
C LEU A 128 7.43 -9.78 6.13
N ARG A 129 8.65 -10.04 5.64
CA ARG A 129 9.32 -9.29 4.57
C ARG A 129 9.98 -10.21 3.55
N PHE A 130 9.44 -11.41 3.35
CA PHE A 130 9.95 -12.40 2.40
C PHE A 130 10.11 -11.85 0.97
N PHE A 131 9.37 -10.81 0.62
CA PHE A 131 9.50 -10.11 -0.66
C PHE A 131 10.85 -9.37 -0.82
N LYS A 132 11.69 -9.26 0.21
CA LYS A 132 13.08 -8.79 0.12
C LYS A 132 14.06 -9.86 -0.39
N GLY A 133 13.62 -11.11 -0.50
CA GLY A 133 14.46 -12.20 -1.00
C GLY A 133 15.09 -11.89 -2.36
N LYS A 134 16.35 -12.27 -2.54
CA LYS A 134 17.19 -11.92 -3.71
C LYS A 134 16.53 -12.28 -5.05
N GLU A 135 15.96 -13.46 -5.17
CA GLU A 135 15.32 -13.94 -6.40
C GLU A 135 14.11 -13.06 -6.78
N TYR A 136 13.27 -12.76 -5.80
CA TYR A 136 12.11 -11.89 -6.05
C TYR A 136 12.51 -10.46 -6.38
N GLN A 137 13.53 -9.93 -5.72
CA GLN A 137 14.08 -8.61 -6.07
C GLN A 137 14.67 -8.59 -7.49
N GLN A 138 15.29 -9.68 -7.92
CA GLN A 138 15.76 -9.84 -9.30
C GLN A 138 14.58 -9.91 -10.28
N TYR A 139 13.52 -10.64 -9.95
CA TYR A 139 12.28 -10.65 -10.74
C TYR A 139 11.66 -9.26 -10.86
N LEU A 140 11.56 -8.51 -9.76
CA LEU A 140 11.04 -7.14 -9.77
C LEU A 140 11.90 -6.19 -10.62
N SER A 141 13.22 -6.33 -10.57
CA SER A 141 14.14 -5.41 -11.28
C SER A 141 14.31 -5.76 -12.75
N LYS A 142 14.34 -7.05 -13.12
CA LYS A 142 14.71 -7.54 -14.47
C LYS A 142 13.67 -8.45 -15.13
N GLY A 143 12.53 -8.72 -14.47
CA GLY A 143 11.52 -9.65 -14.97
C GLY A 143 10.87 -9.20 -16.28
N SER A 144 10.50 -10.17 -17.12
CA SER A 144 9.81 -9.97 -18.41
C SER A 144 8.44 -9.29 -18.27
N TRP A 145 7.84 -9.34 -17.07
CA TRP A 145 6.60 -8.64 -16.76
C TRP A 145 6.62 -7.15 -17.10
N LYS A 146 7.79 -6.51 -17.05
CA LYS A 146 7.95 -5.09 -17.40
C LYS A 146 7.59 -4.79 -18.85
N LYS A 147 8.01 -5.66 -19.78
CA LYS A 147 7.67 -5.53 -21.22
C LYS A 147 6.17 -5.70 -21.44
N ILE A 148 5.56 -6.67 -20.76
CA ILE A 148 4.12 -6.93 -20.84
C ILE A 148 3.33 -5.73 -20.31
N LEU A 149 3.73 -5.21 -19.15
CA LEU A 149 3.08 -4.05 -18.57
C LEU A 149 3.24 -2.82 -19.47
N ARG A 150 4.45 -2.57 -20.02
CA ARG A 150 4.68 -1.42 -20.91
C ARG A 150 3.84 -1.49 -22.17
N ALA A 151 3.77 -2.63 -22.82
CA ALA A 151 2.92 -2.82 -24.01
C ALA A 151 1.43 -2.61 -23.70
N TYR A 152 0.99 -2.99 -22.50
CA TYR A 152 -0.38 -2.73 -22.07
C TYR A 152 -0.61 -1.25 -21.76
N GLN A 153 0.33 -0.59 -21.11
CA GLN A 153 0.29 0.84 -20.81
C GLN A 153 0.19 1.68 -22.10
N GLU A 154 0.94 1.33 -23.15
CA GLU A 154 0.92 2.03 -24.44
C GLU A 154 -0.45 2.00 -25.13
N LYS A 155 -1.25 0.96 -24.86
CA LYS A 155 -2.61 0.82 -25.41
C LYS A 155 -3.70 1.46 -24.54
N HIS A 156 -3.49 1.47 -23.22
CA HIS A 156 -4.55 1.75 -22.26
C HIS A 156 -4.27 2.97 -21.36
N THR A 157 -3.17 3.69 -21.56
CA THR A 157 -2.95 4.93 -20.81
C THR A 157 -3.52 6.11 -21.59
N PRO A 158 -4.59 6.76 -21.09
CA PRO A 158 -5.16 7.92 -21.75
C PRO A 158 -4.21 9.13 -21.64
N THR A 159 -4.13 9.92 -22.69
CA THR A 159 -3.29 11.13 -22.72
C THR A 159 -4.09 12.43 -22.89
N ARG A 160 -5.42 12.34 -23.07
CA ARG A 160 -6.32 13.50 -23.26
C ARG A 160 -6.09 14.60 -22.19
N LEU A 161 -5.85 14.21 -20.94
CA LEU A 161 -5.66 15.17 -19.86
C LEU A 161 -4.41 16.04 -20.10
N ILE A 162 -3.36 15.51 -20.74
CA ILE A 162 -2.14 16.27 -21.03
C ILE A 162 -2.47 17.47 -21.92
N ASP A 163 -3.22 17.28 -23.02
CA ASP A 163 -3.61 18.35 -23.93
C ASP A 163 -4.55 19.37 -23.27
N ARG A 164 -5.28 18.95 -22.23
CA ARG A 164 -6.15 19.84 -21.47
C ARG A 164 -5.37 20.73 -20.50
N ILE A 165 -4.31 20.23 -19.88
CA ILE A 165 -3.57 20.93 -18.81
C ILE A 165 -2.30 21.61 -19.33
N PHE A 166 -1.75 21.18 -20.47
CA PHE A 166 -0.57 21.78 -21.07
C PHE A 166 -0.87 22.45 -22.40
N LYS A 167 -0.12 23.50 -22.72
CA LYS A 167 -0.06 24.14 -24.04
C LYS A 167 0.91 23.37 -24.94
N LYS A 168 0.89 23.64 -26.25
CA LYS A 168 1.85 23.09 -27.20
C LYS A 168 3.29 23.30 -26.74
N GLY A 169 4.15 22.33 -26.99
CA GLY A 169 5.55 22.33 -26.55
C GLY A 169 5.81 21.67 -25.18
N TRP A 170 4.80 21.03 -24.62
CA TRP A 170 4.95 20.28 -23.36
C TRP A 170 5.91 19.08 -23.48
N GLU A 171 6.14 18.57 -24.68
CA GLU A 171 7.01 17.42 -24.97
C GLU A 171 8.44 17.66 -24.48
N GLN A 172 8.89 18.92 -24.45
CA GLN A 172 10.20 19.30 -23.91
C GLN A 172 10.37 19.04 -22.41
N ILE A 173 9.28 18.91 -21.65
CA ILE A 173 9.29 18.68 -20.20
C ILE A 173 8.68 17.34 -19.80
N ILE A 174 7.87 16.72 -20.68
CA ILE A 174 7.25 15.41 -20.44
C ILE A 174 7.73 14.44 -21.53
N PRO A 175 8.91 13.83 -21.37
CA PRO A 175 9.44 12.91 -22.38
C PRO A 175 8.67 11.60 -22.45
N ASP A 176 7.95 11.21 -21.40
CA ASP A 176 7.11 10.01 -21.34
C ASP A 176 5.73 10.36 -20.74
N PRO A 177 4.75 10.64 -21.60
CA PRO A 177 3.38 10.96 -21.17
C PRO A 177 2.70 9.81 -20.42
N ILE A 178 3.04 8.56 -20.72
CA ILE A 178 2.52 7.38 -20.03
C ILE A 178 2.97 7.38 -18.56
N THR A 179 4.24 7.64 -18.33
CA THR A 179 4.76 7.75 -16.95
C THR A 179 4.13 8.93 -16.20
N PHE A 180 3.94 10.08 -16.86
CA PHE A 180 3.26 11.22 -16.23
C PHE A 180 1.84 10.85 -15.80
N MET A 181 1.04 10.26 -16.68
CA MET A 181 -0.36 9.89 -16.39
C MET A 181 -0.46 8.80 -15.32
N THR A 182 0.40 7.79 -15.35
CA THR A 182 0.42 6.74 -14.33
C THR A 182 0.84 7.27 -12.96
N HIS A 183 1.78 8.21 -12.89
CA HIS A 183 2.17 8.87 -11.65
C HIS A 183 1.06 9.77 -11.11
N LEU A 184 0.40 10.55 -11.97
CA LEU A 184 -0.73 11.39 -11.56
C LEU A 184 -1.88 10.53 -11.02
N TYR A 185 -2.17 9.39 -11.68
CA TYR A 185 -3.18 8.45 -11.20
C TYR A 185 -2.76 7.78 -9.88
N ALA A 186 -1.50 7.40 -9.71
CA ALA A 186 -1.00 6.85 -8.45
C ALA A 186 -1.16 7.85 -7.29
N LEU A 187 -0.96 9.15 -7.55
CA LEU A 187 -1.25 10.19 -6.57
C LEU A 187 -2.76 10.30 -6.31
N THR A 188 -3.59 10.24 -7.36
CA THR A 188 -5.05 10.30 -7.25
C THR A 188 -5.61 9.22 -6.33
N ILE A 189 -5.23 7.96 -6.52
CA ILE A 189 -5.77 6.82 -5.77
C ILE A 189 -5.24 6.72 -4.32
N ILE A 190 -4.19 7.44 -3.98
CA ILE A 190 -3.69 7.46 -2.59
C ILE A 190 -4.42 8.48 -1.72
N LEU A 191 -4.94 9.56 -2.29
CA LEU A 191 -5.60 10.63 -1.55
C LEU A 191 -6.77 10.15 -0.66
N PRO A 192 -7.67 9.24 -1.10
CA PRO A 192 -8.71 8.70 -0.23
C PRO A 192 -8.19 7.91 0.99
N ASN A 193 -6.89 7.61 1.04
CA ASN A 193 -6.24 7.00 2.21
C ASN A 193 -5.75 8.04 3.23
N THR A 194 -6.03 9.31 3.01
CA THR A 194 -5.68 10.43 3.87
C THR A 194 -6.96 11.09 4.39
N ASP A 195 -6.81 11.99 5.37
CA ASP A 195 -7.90 12.86 5.83
C ASP A 195 -7.84 14.23 5.13
N TYR A 196 -7.16 14.33 3.97
CA TYR A 196 -7.09 15.58 3.20
C TYR A 196 -8.38 15.78 2.40
N ASP A 197 -8.94 16.98 2.47
CA ASP A 197 -10.10 17.37 1.66
C ASP A 197 -9.68 17.79 0.24
N ILE A 198 -8.99 16.89 -0.45
CA ILE A 198 -8.50 17.09 -1.83
C ILE A 198 -8.73 15.82 -2.63
N SER A 199 -9.35 15.96 -3.80
CA SER A 199 -9.55 14.87 -4.76
C SER A 199 -9.03 15.27 -6.13
N LEU A 200 -8.29 14.37 -6.78
CA LEU A 200 -7.88 14.49 -8.17
C LEU A 200 -8.75 13.65 -9.13
N TYR A 201 -9.70 12.87 -8.61
CA TYR A 201 -10.62 12.09 -9.46
C TYR A 201 -11.40 12.92 -10.49
N PRO A 202 -11.85 14.16 -10.20
CA PRO A 202 -12.58 14.97 -11.18
C PRO A 202 -11.79 15.36 -12.44
N TRP A 203 -10.48 15.17 -12.45
CA TRP A 203 -9.66 15.39 -13.64
C TRP A 203 -9.82 14.31 -14.71
N PHE A 204 -10.29 13.12 -14.32
CA PHE A 204 -10.41 11.93 -15.16
C PHE A 204 -11.88 11.64 -15.47
N THR A 205 -12.14 11.15 -16.69
CA THR A 205 -13.44 10.52 -17.03
C THR A 205 -13.54 9.13 -16.37
N GLU A 206 -14.73 8.54 -16.36
CA GLU A 206 -14.92 7.18 -15.82
C GLU A 206 -14.14 6.14 -16.62
N GLU A 207 -14.09 6.28 -17.93
CA GLU A 207 -13.31 5.42 -18.83
C GLU A 207 -11.80 5.54 -18.54
N GLU A 208 -11.28 6.75 -18.42
CA GLU A 208 -9.87 6.99 -18.07
C GLU A 208 -9.50 6.42 -16.69
N LYS A 209 -10.40 6.51 -15.72
CA LYS A 209 -10.23 5.88 -14.41
C LYS A 209 -10.14 4.36 -14.51
N PHE A 210 -11.02 3.76 -15.32
CA PHE A 210 -11.01 2.32 -15.55
C PHE A 210 -9.73 1.87 -16.25
N ASP A 211 -9.29 2.56 -17.29
CA ASP A 211 -8.07 2.25 -18.01
C ASP A 211 -6.84 2.33 -17.11
N LEU A 212 -6.67 3.43 -16.37
CA LEU A 212 -5.55 3.62 -15.44
C LEU A 212 -5.60 2.63 -14.27
N TRP A 213 -6.82 2.30 -13.79
CA TRP A 213 -7.01 1.23 -12.82
C TRP A 213 -6.58 -0.13 -13.38
N SER A 214 -6.94 -0.45 -14.62
CA SER A 214 -6.60 -1.71 -15.28
C SER A 214 -5.08 -1.87 -15.43
N VAL A 215 -4.38 -0.81 -15.80
CA VAL A 215 -2.91 -0.75 -15.85
C VAL A 215 -2.30 -1.03 -14.47
N ASN A 216 -2.80 -0.36 -13.43
CA ASN A 216 -2.33 -0.60 -12.06
C ASN A 216 -2.64 -2.02 -11.59
N ASN A 217 -3.84 -2.54 -11.87
CA ASN A 217 -4.25 -3.89 -11.52
C ASN A 217 -3.37 -4.95 -12.19
N LEU A 218 -3.11 -4.80 -13.50
CA LEU A 218 -2.18 -5.68 -14.22
C LEU A 218 -0.79 -5.66 -13.59
N SER A 219 -0.29 -4.49 -13.21
CA SER A 219 0.99 -4.35 -12.51
C SER A 219 1.02 -5.14 -11.18
N GLN A 220 -0.05 -5.11 -10.39
CA GLN A 220 -0.14 -5.90 -9.15
C GLN A 220 -0.21 -7.40 -9.45
N TYR A 221 -1.05 -7.80 -10.41
CA TYR A 221 -1.18 -9.18 -10.86
C TYR A 221 0.17 -9.76 -11.29
N LEU A 222 0.86 -9.11 -12.21
CA LEU A 222 2.14 -9.58 -12.75
C LEU A 222 3.21 -9.76 -11.66
N ARG A 223 3.21 -8.89 -10.65
CA ARG A 223 4.25 -8.89 -9.63
C ARG A 223 3.95 -9.73 -8.41
N LYS A 224 2.68 -9.95 -8.05
CA LYS A 224 2.32 -10.47 -6.71
C LYS A 224 1.45 -11.72 -6.73
N THR A 225 1.07 -12.21 -7.92
CA THR A 225 0.22 -13.39 -8.04
C THR A 225 0.88 -14.49 -8.87
N ASN A 226 0.18 -15.58 -9.11
CA ASN A 226 0.65 -16.68 -9.94
C ASN A 226 0.57 -16.32 -11.44
N SER A 227 1.21 -15.25 -11.85
CA SER A 227 1.28 -14.84 -13.24
C SER A 227 2.26 -15.69 -14.05
N ILE A 228 1.97 -15.90 -15.34
CA ILE A 228 2.83 -16.69 -16.25
C ILE A 228 4.29 -16.21 -16.22
N PRO A 229 4.62 -14.91 -16.37
CA PRO A 229 6.00 -14.46 -16.34
C PRO A 229 6.67 -14.64 -14.96
N GLY A 230 5.88 -14.76 -13.89
CA GLY A 230 6.37 -15.00 -12.54
C GLY A 230 6.77 -16.45 -12.26
N LYS A 231 6.29 -17.41 -13.09
CA LYS A 231 6.59 -18.85 -12.94
C LYS A 231 6.39 -19.38 -11.51
N GLY A 232 5.36 -18.89 -10.82
CA GLY A 232 5.05 -19.25 -9.44
C GLY A 232 5.90 -18.55 -8.37
N LEU A 233 7.00 -17.88 -8.70
CA LEU A 233 7.88 -17.24 -7.73
C LEU A 233 7.16 -16.22 -6.83
N PRO A 234 6.31 -15.29 -7.33
CA PRO A 234 5.64 -14.30 -6.49
C PRO A 234 4.74 -14.90 -5.41
N VAL A 235 4.25 -16.13 -5.61
CA VAL A 235 3.42 -16.87 -4.64
C VAL A 235 4.30 -17.73 -3.75
N ALA A 236 5.27 -18.44 -4.32
CA ALA A 236 6.16 -19.35 -3.59
C ALA A 236 6.94 -18.65 -2.45
N ILE A 237 7.28 -17.36 -2.60
CA ILE A 237 7.98 -16.60 -1.57
C ILE A 237 7.16 -16.41 -0.28
N ALA A 238 5.82 -16.57 -0.34
CA ALA A 238 4.94 -16.47 0.84
C ALA A 238 4.91 -17.73 1.71
N LYS A 239 5.50 -18.84 1.23
CA LYS A 239 5.52 -20.13 1.93
C LYS A 239 6.02 -20.06 3.39
N PRO A 240 7.07 -19.29 3.75
CA PRO A 240 7.48 -19.17 5.15
C PRO A 240 6.39 -18.59 6.04
N LEU A 241 5.66 -17.56 5.58
CA LEU A 241 4.55 -16.97 6.34
C LEU A 241 3.40 -17.96 6.51
N LEU A 242 3.04 -18.67 5.44
CA LEU A 242 1.96 -19.67 5.53
C LEU A 242 2.32 -20.81 6.51
N LYS A 243 3.56 -21.29 6.47
CA LYS A 243 4.04 -22.31 7.42
C LYS A 243 3.98 -21.82 8.87
N ASP A 244 4.40 -20.56 9.12
CA ASP A 244 4.34 -19.95 10.43
C ASP A 244 2.89 -19.80 10.93
N MET A 245 1.96 -19.40 10.06
CA MET A 245 0.53 -19.34 10.40
C MET A 245 -0.04 -20.73 10.74
N LEU A 246 0.29 -21.75 9.98
CA LEU A 246 -0.15 -23.12 10.23
C LEU A 246 0.42 -23.67 11.54
N ALA A 247 1.72 -23.46 11.81
CA ALA A 247 2.37 -23.91 13.02
C ALA A 247 1.76 -23.27 14.28
N THR A 248 1.51 -21.95 14.26
CA THR A 248 0.87 -21.27 15.38
C THR A 248 -0.59 -21.67 15.57
N SER A 249 -1.31 -21.99 14.49
CA SER A 249 -2.67 -22.51 14.59
C SER A 249 -2.69 -23.93 15.18
N GLN A 250 -1.76 -24.80 14.75
CA GLN A 250 -1.65 -26.15 15.29
C GLN A 250 -1.30 -26.11 16.80
N ALA A 251 -0.35 -25.26 17.19
CA ALA A 251 0.01 -25.07 18.61
C ALA A 251 -1.21 -24.65 19.47
N ALA A 252 -2.07 -23.77 18.94
CA ALA A 252 -3.30 -23.38 19.61
C ALA A 252 -4.29 -24.55 19.75
N ILE A 253 -4.44 -25.40 18.73
CA ILE A 253 -5.28 -26.61 18.77
C ILE A 253 -4.76 -27.60 19.81
N ASP A 254 -3.44 -27.74 19.90
CA ASP A 254 -2.77 -28.68 20.82
C ASP A 254 -2.72 -28.14 22.28
N GLY A 255 -3.32 -26.98 22.55
CA GLY A 255 -3.34 -26.35 23.89
C GLY A 255 -2.01 -25.71 24.33
N ASN A 256 -1.05 -25.58 23.42
CA ASN A 256 0.28 -25.00 23.66
C ASN A 256 0.44 -23.60 23.01
N GLY A 257 -0.63 -23.03 22.47
CA GLY A 257 -0.64 -21.75 21.79
C GLY A 257 -1.15 -20.62 22.66
N VAL A 258 -1.38 -19.48 21.98
CA VAL A 258 -1.98 -18.26 22.56
C VAL A 258 -3.30 -17.97 21.86
N GLU A 259 -4.18 -17.19 22.50
CA GLU A 259 -5.53 -16.88 21.98
C GLU A 259 -5.50 -16.09 20.69
N ALA A 260 -4.45 -15.26 20.47
CA ALA A 260 -4.28 -14.59 19.18
C ALA A 260 -2.81 -14.38 18.81
N ASN A 261 -2.45 -14.84 17.60
CA ASN A 261 -1.19 -14.53 16.93
C ASN A 261 -1.46 -13.48 15.85
N LEU A 262 -1.05 -12.24 16.07
CA LEU A 262 -1.29 -11.09 15.23
C LEU A 262 -0.03 -10.73 14.45
N ARG A 263 -0.17 -10.52 13.12
CA ARG A 263 0.96 -10.20 12.24
C ARG A 263 0.70 -8.92 11.47
N PHE A 264 1.56 -7.92 11.65
CA PHE A 264 1.45 -6.60 11.02
C PHE A 264 2.54 -6.42 9.97
N ALA A 265 2.14 -6.37 8.70
CA ALA A 265 3.05 -6.36 7.57
C ALA A 265 2.51 -5.54 6.37
N HIS A 266 2.75 -5.96 5.15
CA HIS A 266 2.54 -5.20 3.93
C HIS A 266 1.54 -5.88 2.97
N GLY A 267 1.15 -5.17 1.90
CA GLY A 267 0.32 -5.72 0.83
C GLY A 267 0.99 -6.88 0.08
N GLU A 268 2.30 -6.87 0.03
CA GLU A 268 3.17 -7.93 -0.49
C GLU A 268 3.02 -9.26 0.25
N ASN A 269 2.50 -9.26 1.48
CA ASN A 269 2.22 -10.47 2.23
C ASN A 269 0.81 -11.01 1.93
N THR A 270 -0.18 -10.12 1.88
CA THR A 270 -1.59 -10.53 1.81
C THR A 270 -2.01 -11.04 0.45
N ILE A 271 -1.44 -10.52 -0.64
CA ILE A 271 -1.79 -10.93 -2.00
C ILE A 271 -1.26 -12.32 -2.30
N PRO A 272 0.06 -12.62 -2.15
CA PRO A 272 0.59 -13.96 -2.45
C PRO A 272 -0.01 -15.07 -1.59
N VAL A 273 -0.31 -14.83 -0.32
CA VAL A 273 -0.90 -15.85 0.58
C VAL A 273 -2.31 -16.26 0.17
N ARG A 274 -3.02 -15.44 -0.64
CA ARG A 274 -4.37 -15.74 -1.13
C ARG A 274 -4.39 -16.54 -2.44
N HIS A 275 -3.26 -16.72 -3.08
CA HIS A 275 -3.09 -17.41 -4.34
C HIS A 275 -2.23 -18.69 -4.19
#